data_35c274ee020bdc375ba05257c0c65a0b
#
_entry.id   35c274ee020bdc375ba05257c0c65a0b
#
_cell.length_a   1.000
_cell.length_b   1.000
_cell.length_c   1.000
_cell.angle_alpha   90.00
_cell.angle_beta   90.00
_cell.angle_gamma   90.00
#
_symmetry.space_group_name_H-M   'P 1'
#
loop_
_entity.id
_entity.type
_entity.pdbx_description
1 polymer ?
#
loop_
_entity_poly.entity_id
_entity_poly.type
_entity_poly.pdbx_seq_one_letter_code
_entity_poly.pdbx_strand_id
1 'polypeptide(L)'
;LNTSGSDAVFTPSAALDHFREYRIQIGTGITDLSGNFLDGSSETSFETLGNVVISPADPEGMILISGGRFMMGADSQTDSDAEANEGPVHSVTLKSPFFISDHEVTVGEYKACVDAGECSQPGSGTYSDNLSLPVNKVSWVQANEFAQWKTSQASKTYRLCTSAEWEYAARAGTTTPWSFPEDANPQDYAWYDSNNKVPYGTGPKRVKTKLPNAFGLYDVHGNLREWVQDFSSDDYSADANGVTDPKGPLQSDNRVTRGGYYSESRKKMRSSHREPKTETTKYVGVGIRICRRPLMGIFFNTI
;
A
#
# COMPACT_ATOMS: atom_id res chain seq x y z
N LEU A 1 21.03 1.43 28.83
CA LEU A 1 19.78 1.44 29.57
C LEU A 1 19.62 2.79 30.27
N ASN A 2 18.57 3.52 29.92
CA ASN A 2 18.16 4.71 30.67
C ASN A 2 16.92 4.35 31.49
N THR A 3 16.95 4.63 32.78
CA THR A 3 15.81 4.40 33.67
C THR A 3 15.21 5.75 34.07
N SER A 4 13.91 5.92 33.87
CA SER A 4 13.14 7.04 34.44
C SER A 4 11.94 6.43 35.17
N GLY A 5 11.94 6.53 36.49
CA GLY A 5 10.88 5.91 37.31
C GLY A 5 10.89 4.37 37.31
N SER A 6 9.75 3.77 37.00
CA SER A 6 9.59 2.29 36.91
C SER A 6 9.94 1.72 35.54
N ASP A 7 10.34 2.51 34.56
CA ASP A 7 10.54 2.09 33.17
C ASP A 7 12.04 1.97 32.83
N ALA A 8 12.43 0.87 32.21
CA ALA A 8 13.75 0.71 31.61
C ALA A 8 13.62 0.86 30.09
N VAL A 9 14.31 1.86 29.53
CA VAL A 9 14.35 2.08 28.09
C VAL A 9 15.61 1.41 27.52
N PHE A 10 15.41 0.44 26.65
CA PHE A 10 16.48 -0.16 25.86
C PHE A 10 16.70 0.64 24.59
N THR A 11 17.91 1.19 24.43
CA THR A 11 18.33 1.84 23.18
C THR A 11 19.44 1.00 22.57
N PRO A 12 19.20 0.34 21.42
CA PRO A 12 20.25 -0.42 20.74
C PRO A 12 21.38 0.50 20.30
N SER A 13 22.63 0.02 20.37
CA SER A 13 23.80 0.76 19.88
C SER A 13 23.94 0.76 18.34
N ALA A 14 23.16 -0.08 17.67
CA ALA A 14 23.05 -0.15 16.23
C ALA A 14 21.58 -0.33 15.82
N ALA A 15 21.24 0.00 14.59
CA ALA A 15 19.93 -0.27 14.05
C ALA A 15 19.62 -1.78 14.10
N LEU A 16 18.41 -2.12 14.54
CA LEU A 16 17.96 -3.51 14.55
C LEU A 16 17.53 -3.89 13.12
N ASP A 17 17.84 -5.13 12.72
CA ASP A 17 17.35 -5.66 11.45
C ASP A 17 15.82 -5.73 11.45
N HIS A 18 15.21 -5.42 10.31
CA HIS A 18 13.78 -5.50 10.14
C HIS A 18 13.30 -6.95 10.13
N PHE A 19 12.11 -7.20 10.70
CA PHE A 19 11.43 -8.51 10.72
C PHE A 19 12.25 -9.63 11.37
N ARG A 20 13.08 -9.27 12.35
CA ARG A 20 13.70 -10.25 13.22
C ARG A 20 13.05 -10.21 14.59
N GLU A 21 12.81 -11.38 15.13
CA GLU A 21 12.52 -11.53 16.54
C GLU A 21 13.80 -11.24 17.32
N TYR A 22 13.73 -10.30 18.25
CA TYR A 22 14.79 -10.01 19.20
C TYR A 22 14.32 -10.41 20.58
N ARG A 23 15.20 -11.05 21.35
CA ARG A 23 14.93 -11.41 22.73
C ARG A 23 15.76 -10.52 23.63
N ILE A 24 15.09 -9.85 24.55
CA ILE A 24 15.78 -9.16 25.65
C ILE A 24 15.78 -10.12 26.82
N GLN A 25 16.96 -10.63 27.18
CA GLN A 25 17.13 -11.44 28.36
C GLN A 25 17.70 -10.56 29.49
N ILE A 26 16.91 -10.33 30.50
CA ILE A 26 17.34 -9.59 31.67
C ILE A 26 17.93 -10.63 32.64
N GLY A 27 19.26 -10.62 32.78
CA GLY A 27 19.97 -11.54 33.65
C GLY A 27 19.88 -11.11 35.11
N THR A 28 20.19 -12.03 35.99
CA THR A 28 20.09 -11.92 37.46
C THR A 28 21.08 -10.95 38.14
N GLY A 29 21.83 -10.17 37.36
CA GLY A 29 22.82 -9.23 37.92
C GLY A 29 22.37 -7.76 37.90
N ILE A 30 21.10 -7.48 37.54
CA ILE A 30 20.58 -6.10 37.47
C ILE A 30 19.98 -5.74 38.82
N THR A 31 20.38 -4.59 39.35
CA THR A 31 19.83 -4.02 40.59
C THR A 31 19.00 -2.78 40.27
N ASP A 32 18.00 -2.52 41.12
CA ASP A 32 17.31 -1.23 41.14
C ASP A 32 18.22 -0.09 41.67
N LEU A 33 17.73 1.13 41.65
CA LEU A 33 18.50 2.29 42.18
C LEU A 33 18.78 2.22 43.68
N SER A 34 18.13 1.31 44.40
CA SER A 34 18.34 1.06 45.85
C SER A 34 19.30 -0.11 46.07
N GLY A 35 19.81 -0.75 45.04
CA GLY A 35 20.74 -1.86 45.09
C GLY A 35 20.09 -3.24 45.26
N ASN A 36 18.76 -3.37 45.17
CA ASN A 36 18.09 -4.66 45.24
C ASN A 36 18.20 -5.39 43.91
N PHE A 37 18.57 -6.66 43.94
CA PHE A 37 18.59 -7.49 42.74
C PHE A 37 17.18 -7.74 42.23
N LEU A 38 17.01 -7.70 40.89
CA LEU A 38 15.80 -8.22 40.25
C LEU A 38 15.73 -9.73 40.55
N ASP A 39 14.63 -10.14 41.19
CA ASP A 39 14.40 -11.55 41.52
C ASP A 39 13.91 -12.27 40.23
N GLY A 40 14.81 -13.12 39.72
CA GLY A 40 14.55 -13.92 38.53
C GLY A 40 15.05 -13.29 37.19
N SER A 41 15.19 -14.15 36.19
CA SER A 41 15.41 -13.73 34.82
C SER A 41 14.07 -13.50 34.15
N SER A 42 13.86 -12.34 33.49
CA SER A 42 12.72 -12.14 32.62
C SER A 42 13.20 -12.13 31.17
N GLU A 43 12.47 -12.82 30.32
CA GLU A 43 12.67 -12.81 28.87
C GLU A 43 11.43 -12.18 28.23
N THR A 44 11.64 -11.20 27.40
CA THR A 44 10.58 -10.65 26.55
C THR A 44 11.06 -10.66 25.11
N SER A 45 10.18 -11.02 24.22
CA SER A 45 10.43 -10.92 22.79
C SER A 45 9.63 -9.78 22.20
N PHE A 46 10.19 -9.13 21.21
CA PHE A 46 9.50 -8.16 20.39
C PHE A 46 9.90 -8.37 18.93
N GLU A 47 8.97 -8.09 18.05
CA GLU A 47 9.23 -8.09 16.61
C GLU A 47 9.40 -6.64 16.16
N THR A 48 10.47 -6.35 15.43
CA THR A 48 10.61 -5.04 14.82
C THR A 48 9.61 -4.91 13.71
N LEU A 49 8.62 -4.04 13.87
CA LEU A 49 7.80 -3.58 12.78
C LEU A 49 8.72 -2.86 11.80
N GLY A 50 8.70 -3.28 10.53
CA GLY A 50 9.59 -2.70 9.53
C GLY A 50 9.47 -1.18 9.51
N ASN A 51 10.54 -0.50 9.88
CA ASN A 51 10.62 0.92 9.62
C ASN A 51 10.64 1.11 8.11
N VAL A 52 9.66 1.84 7.60
CA VAL A 52 9.73 2.34 6.24
C VAL A 52 10.97 3.23 6.19
N VAL A 53 12.02 2.72 5.58
CA VAL A 53 13.08 3.60 5.13
C VAL A 53 12.48 4.38 3.98
N ILE A 54 11.98 5.58 4.28
CA ILE A 54 11.69 6.56 3.23
C ILE A 54 13.06 6.92 2.66
N SER A 55 13.48 6.16 1.66
CA SER A 55 14.59 6.58 0.82
C SER A 55 14.20 7.94 0.25
N PRO A 56 15.14 8.89 0.10
CA PRO A 56 14.85 10.12 -0.61
C PRO A 56 14.15 9.74 -1.91
N ALA A 57 13.05 10.41 -2.21
CA ALA A 57 12.15 10.04 -3.30
C ALA A 57 12.98 9.67 -4.52
N ASP A 58 12.81 8.44 -4.99
CA ASP A 58 13.36 8.01 -6.27
C ASP A 58 12.96 9.09 -7.29
N PRO A 59 13.88 9.60 -8.12
CA PRO A 59 13.57 10.65 -9.10
C PRO A 59 12.39 10.33 -10.01
N GLU A 60 11.92 9.10 -10.00
CA GLU A 60 10.72 8.63 -10.71
C GLU A 60 9.43 8.67 -9.85
N GLY A 61 9.45 9.29 -8.66
CA GLY A 61 8.28 9.35 -7.78
C GLY A 61 7.92 8.01 -7.15
N MET A 62 8.91 7.12 -6.94
CA MET A 62 8.69 5.81 -6.33
C MET A 62 9.11 5.83 -4.85
N ILE A 63 8.32 5.24 -3.99
CA ILE A 63 8.62 5.05 -2.57
C ILE A 63 9.08 3.61 -2.35
N LEU A 64 10.22 3.44 -1.68
CA LEU A 64 10.69 2.15 -1.24
C LEU A 64 9.94 1.74 0.03
N ILE A 65 9.25 0.62 -0.03
CA ILE A 65 8.54 0.01 1.09
C ILE A 65 9.33 -1.22 1.51
N SER A 66 9.74 -1.29 2.77
CA SER A 66 10.32 -2.49 3.34
C SER A 66 9.28 -3.60 3.35
N GLY A 67 9.70 -4.84 3.12
CA GLY A 67 8.83 -5.98 3.36
C GLY A 67 8.37 -6.04 4.82
N GLY A 68 7.36 -6.85 5.14
CA GLY A 68 6.82 -6.92 6.48
C GLY A 68 5.65 -7.86 6.63
N ARG A 69 5.20 -7.97 7.89
CA ARG A 69 3.99 -8.72 8.22
C ARG A 69 2.86 -7.75 8.55
N PHE A 70 1.66 -8.05 8.10
CA PHE A 70 0.45 -7.30 8.45
C PHE A 70 -0.77 -8.21 8.44
N MET A 71 -1.86 -7.73 9.03
CA MET A 71 -3.16 -8.38 8.93
C MET A 71 -3.90 -7.82 7.72
N MET A 72 -4.08 -8.66 6.71
CA MET A 72 -4.78 -8.33 5.46
C MET A 72 -6.26 -8.65 5.57
N GLY A 73 -7.08 -7.80 4.97
CA GLY A 73 -8.52 -7.97 4.93
C GLY A 73 -9.25 -7.24 6.05
N ALA A 74 -10.54 -7.50 6.15
CA ALA A 74 -11.43 -7.02 7.21
C ALA A 74 -12.55 -8.03 7.47
N ASP A 75 -13.14 -7.97 8.65
CA ASP A 75 -14.32 -8.71 9.03
C ASP A 75 -15.34 -7.79 9.73
N SER A 76 -16.57 -8.25 9.84
CA SER A 76 -17.68 -7.47 10.43
C SER A 76 -17.53 -7.20 11.94
N GLN A 77 -16.55 -7.81 12.63
CA GLN A 77 -16.29 -7.56 14.04
C GLN A 77 -15.36 -6.36 14.22
N THR A 78 -14.43 -6.18 13.30
CA THR A 78 -13.43 -5.09 13.32
C THR A 78 -13.84 -3.90 12.44
N ASP A 79 -14.67 -4.13 11.44
CA ASP A 79 -15.16 -3.12 10.50
C ASP A 79 -16.58 -3.44 10.07
N SER A 80 -17.57 -2.67 10.56
CA SER A 80 -19.00 -2.88 10.25
C SER A 80 -19.35 -2.72 8.77
N ASP A 81 -18.46 -2.11 7.97
CA ASP A 81 -18.63 -1.91 6.53
C ASP A 81 -17.87 -2.98 5.71
N ALA A 82 -17.23 -3.97 6.36
CA ALA A 82 -16.53 -5.06 5.69
C ALA A 82 -17.48 -5.89 4.81
N GLU A 83 -17.02 -6.20 3.61
CA GLU A 83 -17.73 -7.08 2.68
C GLU A 83 -17.21 -8.53 2.79
N ALA A 84 -18.02 -9.52 2.44
CA ALA A 84 -17.66 -10.93 2.60
C ALA A 84 -16.36 -11.30 1.87
N ASN A 85 -16.09 -10.68 0.73
CA ASN A 85 -14.88 -10.93 -0.05
C ASN A 85 -13.60 -10.31 0.55
N GLU A 86 -13.72 -9.55 1.63
CA GLU A 86 -12.58 -8.95 2.35
C GLU A 86 -12.04 -9.85 3.48
N GLY A 87 -12.76 -10.88 3.85
CA GLY A 87 -12.44 -11.81 4.93
C GLY A 87 -12.01 -13.20 4.45
N PRO A 88 -11.59 -14.04 5.37
CA PRO A 88 -11.23 -13.71 6.74
C PRO A 88 -9.97 -12.84 6.85
N VAL A 89 -9.86 -12.09 7.95
CA VAL A 89 -8.61 -11.39 8.30
C VAL A 89 -7.52 -12.43 8.52
N HIS A 90 -6.37 -12.26 7.86
CA HIS A 90 -5.29 -13.23 7.90
C HIS A 90 -3.91 -12.56 7.87
N SER A 91 -2.91 -13.28 8.35
CA SER A 91 -1.53 -12.79 8.38
C SER A 91 -0.87 -12.90 7.01
N VAL A 92 -0.34 -11.80 6.49
CA VAL A 92 0.45 -11.77 5.26
C VAL A 92 1.86 -11.32 5.57
N THR A 93 2.85 -12.05 5.02
CA THR A 93 4.27 -11.68 5.08
C THR A 93 4.78 -11.32 3.68
N LEU A 94 5.21 -10.09 3.50
CA LEU A 94 5.94 -9.63 2.31
C LEU A 94 7.44 -9.76 2.59
N LYS A 95 8.12 -10.73 1.98
CA LYS A 95 9.53 -11.04 2.30
C LYS A 95 10.51 -10.01 1.77
N SER A 96 10.21 -9.37 0.67
CA SER A 96 11.14 -8.49 -0.02
C SER A 96 10.64 -7.07 -0.07
N PRO A 97 11.54 -6.08 0.03
CA PRO A 97 11.16 -4.70 -0.23
C PRO A 97 10.70 -4.53 -1.68
N PHE A 98 9.87 -3.54 -1.91
CA PHE A 98 9.39 -3.16 -3.23
C PHE A 98 9.23 -1.65 -3.32
N PHE A 99 9.30 -1.14 -4.53
CA PHE A 99 8.95 0.25 -4.81
C PHE A 99 7.50 0.33 -5.30
N ILE A 100 6.80 1.38 -4.88
CA ILE A 100 5.46 1.73 -5.32
C ILE A 100 5.42 3.21 -5.70
N SER A 101 4.72 3.57 -6.78
CA SER A 101 4.56 4.98 -7.13
C SER A 101 3.81 5.74 -6.04
N ASP A 102 4.27 6.93 -5.71
CA ASP A 102 3.69 7.75 -4.63
C ASP A 102 2.29 8.28 -4.98
N HIS A 103 1.91 8.24 -6.26
CA HIS A 103 0.61 8.63 -6.79
C HIS A 103 0.17 7.71 -7.94
N GLU A 104 -1.06 7.87 -8.39
CA GLU A 104 -1.63 7.22 -9.56
C GLU A 104 -0.92 7.67 -10.84
N VAL A 105 -0.76 6.77 -11.82
CA VAL A 105 -0.21 7.12 -13.14
C VAL A 105 -1.04 8.23 -13.76
N THR A 106 -0.37 9.31 -14.15
CA THR A 106 -1.01 10.51 -14.70
C THR A 106 -1.36 10.38 -16.19
N VAL A 107 -2.26 11.23 -16.67
CA VAL A 107 -2.56 11.40 -18.10
C VAL A 107 -1.28 11.70 -18.90
N GLY A 108 -0.39 12.53 -18.34
CA GLY A 108 0.88 12.88 -19.00
C GLY A 108 1.79 11.68 -19.18
N GLU A 109 1.96 10.87 -18.16
CA GLU A 109 2.79 9.65 -18.19
C GLU A 109 2.20 8.61 -19.15
N TYR A 110 0.89 8.36 -19.06
CA TYR A 110 0.24 7.38 -19.93
C TYR A 110 0.25 7.83 -21.40
N LYS A 111 0.04 9.12 -21.64
CA LYS A 111 0.10 9.71 -22.99
C LYS A 111 1.48 9.51 -23.62
N ALA A 112 2.54 9.63 -22.87
CA ALA A 112 3.90 9.38 -23.39
C ALA A 112 4.06 7.94 -23.92
N CYS A 113 3.46 6.95 -23.25
CA CYS A 113 3.43 5.57 -23.71
C CYS A 113 2.62 5.42 -25.01
N VAL A 114 1.47 6.07 -25.09
CA VAL A 114 0.63 6.03 -26.30
C VAL A 114 1.31 6.73 -27.48
N ASP A 115 1.96 7.88 -27.25
CA ASP A 115 2.69 8.62 -28.28
C ASP A 115 3.92 7.82 -28.79
N ALA A 116 4.50 6.95 -27.94
CA ALA A 116 5.54 6.00 -28.32
C ALA A 116 5.01 4.80 -29.14
N GLY A 117 3.69 4.65 -29.25
CA GLY A 117 3.06 3.52 -29.95
C GLY A 117 3.02 2.22 -29.15
N GLU A 118 3.36 2.25 -27.86
CA GLU A 118 3.51 1.06 -27.00
C GLU A 118 2.28 0.80 -26.12
N CYS A 119 1.43 1.81 -25.92
CA CYS A 119 0.18 1.68 -25.18
C CYS A 119 -1.04 1.93 -26.07
N SER A 120 -2.08 1.15 -25.86
CA SER A 120 -3.37 1.36 -26.47
C SER A 120 -4.07 2.59 -25.89
N GLN A 121 -4.89 3.30 -26.68
CA GLN A 121 -5.66 4.46 -26.24
C GLN A 121 -6.60 4.10 -25.07
N PRO A 122 -6.66 4.91 -24.01
CA PRO A 122 -7.63 4.73 -22.93
C PRO A 122 -9.06 4.94 -23.43
N GLY A 123 -10.05 4.81 -22.55
CA GLY A 123 -11.45 5.13 -22.89
C GLY A 123 -11.64 6.58 -23.29
N SER A 124 -12.64 6.84 -24.13
CA SER A 124 -12.94 8.20 -24.62
C SER A 124 -13.20 9.20 -23.49
N GLY A 125 -12.73 10.44 -23.66
CA GLY A 125 -12.85 11.51 -22.67
C GLY A 125 -11.90 11.37 -21.49
N THR A 126 -10.86 10.53 -21.56
CA THR A 126 -9.81 10.42 -20.54
C THR A 126 -8.79 11.55 -20.67
N TYR A 127 -8.38 11.83 -21.89
CA TYR A 127 -7.42 12.91 -22.13
C TYR A 127 -8.06 14.27 -21.95
N SER A 128 -7.38 15.09 -21.18
CA SER A 128 -7.66 16.50 -20.97
C SER A 128 -6.34 17.27 -21.11
N ASP A 129 -6.42 18.58 -21.21
CA ASP A 129 -5.22 19.45 -21.20
C ASP A 129 -4.50 19.42 -19.85
N ASN A 130 -5.13 18.86 -18.82
CA ASN A 130 -4.54 18.71 -17.51
C ASN A 130 -3.80 17.37 -17.37
N LEU A 131 -2.53 17.38 -17.74
CA LEU A 131 -1.66 16.21 -17.71
C LEU A 131 -1.41 15.62 -16.32
N SER A 132 -1.73 16.37 -15.24
CA SER A 132 -1.59 15.93 -13.85
C SER A 132 -2.84 15.23 -13.28
N LEU A 133 -3.89 15.04 -14.08
CA LEU A 133 -4.99 14.15 -13.71
C LEU A 133 -4.51 12.70 -13.80
N PRO A 134 -5.03 11.78 -12.95
CA PRO A 134 -4.73 10.37 -13.13
C PRO A 134 -5.39 9.84 -14.40
N VAL A 135 -4.72 8.94 -15.10
CA VAL A 135 -5.29 8.26 -16.25
C VAL A 135 -6.47 7.40 -15.83
N ASN A 136 -7.59 7.57 -16.51
CA ASN A 136 -8.87 6.94 -16.18
C ASN A 136 -9.37 6.10 -17.36
N LYS A 137 -10.31 5.20 -17.13
CA LYS A 137 -10.90 4.34 -18.16
C LYS A 137 -9.84 3.53 -18.91
N VAL A 138 -8.96 2.91 -18.15
CA VAL A 138 -7.99 1.94 -18.66
C VAL A 138 -8.41 0.55 -18.22
N SER A 139 -8.20 -0.45 -19.06
CA SER A 139 -8.36 -1.85 -18.73
C SER A 139 -7.12 -2.38 -17.98
N TRP A 140 -7.23 -3.55 -17.35
CA TRP A 140 -6.09 -4.22 -16.74
C TRP A 140 -5.00 -4.55 -17.78
N VAL A 141 -5.40 -4.97 -18.97
CA VAL A 141 -4.48 -5.22 -20.10
C VAL A 141 -3.68 -3.96 -20.42
N GLN A 142 -4.34 -2.82 -20.53
CA GLN A 142 -3.70 -1.53 -20.81
C GLN A 142 -2.79 -1.06 -19.66
N ALA A 143 -3.16 -1.35 -18.41
CA ALA A 143 -2.31 -1.08 -17.26
C ALA A 143 -1.00 -1.88 -17.31
N ASN A 144 -1.04 -3.13 -17.80
CA ASN A 144 0.15 -3.93 -18.04
C ASN A 144 0.97 -3.46 -19.25
N GLU A 145 0.34 -3.01 -20.33
CA GLU A 145 1.05 -2.38 -21.46
C GLU A 145 1.91 -1.22 -20.93
N PHE A 146 1.33 -0.35 -20.12
CA PHE A 146 2.07 0.76 -19.50
C PHE A 146 3.25 0.30 -18.65
N ALA A 147 3.06 -0.71 -17.79
CA ALA A 147 4.12 -1.23 -16.95
C ALA A 147 5.24 -1.90 -17.77
N GLN A 148 4.91 -2.57 -18.87
CA GLN A 148 5.89 -3.15 -19.80
C GLN A 148 6.66 -2.07 -20.53
N TRP A 149 5.98 -1.06 -21.04
CA TRP A 149 6.64 0.10 -21.67
C TRP A 149 7.60 0.80 -20.69
N LYS A 150 7.15 1.07 -19.46
CA LYS A 150 8.01 1.66 -18.43
C LYS A 150 9.26 0.79 -18.17
N THR A 151 9.11 -0.53 -18.23
CA THR A 151 10.21 -1.50 -18.12
C THR A 151 11.20 -1.36 -19.29
N SER A 152 10.72 -1.20 -20.52
CA SER A 152 11.57 -1.04 -21.70
C SER A 152 12.38 0.26 -21.70
N GLN A 153 11.88 1.29 -21.02
CA GLN A 153 12.55 2.59 -20.90
C GLN A 153 13.63 2.63 -19.81
N ALA A 154 13.74 1.61 -18.97
CA ALA A 154 14.62 1.61 -17.82
C ALA A 154 15.26 0.22 -17.61
N SER A 155 16.38 0.17 -16.90
CA SER A 155 17.00 -1.10 -16.44
C SER A 155 16.27 -1.68 -15.22
N LYS A 156 14.96 -1.46 -15.09
CA LYS A 156 14.12 -1.79 -13.93
C LYS A 156 12.85 -2.49 -14.41
N THR A 157 12.38 -3.50 -13.69
CA THR A 157 11.14 -4.22 -14.04
C THR A 157 9.95 -3.65 -13.30
N TYR A 158 9.08 -2.94 -14.03
CA TYR A 158 7.81 -2.41 -13.53
C TYR A 158 6.68 -3.41 -13.73
N ARG A 159 5.70 -3.36 -12.88
CA ARG A 159 4.51 -4.21 -12.89
C ARG A 159 3.37 -3.53 -12.12
N LEU A 160 2.18 -4.06 -12.20
CA LEU A 160 1.13 -3.75 -11.23
C LEU A 160 1.56 -4.29 -9.85
N CYS A 161 1.13 -3.62 -8.79
CA CYS A 161 1.31 -4.13 -7.43
C CYS A 161 0.47 -5.40 -7.23
N THR A 162 0.90 -6.32 -6.37
CA THR A 162 -0.04 -7.34 -5.89
C THR A 162 -1.07 -6.70 -4.97
N SER A 163 -2.21 -7.36 -4.79
CA SER A 163 -3.27 -6.90 -3.88
C SER A 163 -2.75 -6.74 -2.45
N ALA A 164 -1.86 -7.64 -2.03
CA ALA A 164 -1.23 -7.58 -0.71
C ALA A 164 -0.21 -6.45 -0.58
N GLU A 165 0.63 -6.21 -1.59
CA GLU A 165 1.56 -5.07 -1.60
C GLU A 165 0.79 -3.75 -1.56
N TRP A 166 -0.29 -3.65 -2.33
CA TRP A 166 -1.14 -2.48 -2.35
C TRP A 166 -1.78 -2.21 -0.97
N GLU A 167 -2.41 -3.22 -0.36
CA GLU A 167 -3.07 -3.06 0.94
C GLU A 167 -2.08 -2.75 2.06
N TYR A 168 -0.91 -3.41 2.07
CA TYR A 168 0.16 -3.12 3.00
C TYR A 168 0.62 -1.66 2.92
N ALA A 169 0.84 -1.18 1.69
CA ALA A 169 1.24 0.19 1.43
C ALA A 169 0.14 1.21 1.76
N ALA A 170 -1.12 0.88 1.44
CA ALA A 170 -2.27 1.73 1.76
C ALA A 170 -2.49 1.86 3.27
N ARG A 171 -2.38 0.76 4.02
CA ARG A 171 -2.48 0.78 5.50
C ARG A 171 -1.38 1.57 6.16
N ALA A 172 -0.18 1.56 5.62
CA ALA A 172 0.95 2.29 6.18
C ALA A 172 1.15 2.07 7.71
N GLY A 173 0.98 0.82 8.16
CA GLY A 173 1.11 0.39 9.55
C GLY A 173 -0.18 0.47 10.38
N THR A 174 -1.29 0.97 9.84
CA THR A 174 -2.57 1.00 10.56
C THR A 174 -3.35 -0.31 10.44
N THR A 175 -4.19 -0.59 11.42
CA THR A 175 -5.17 -1.68 11.41
C THR A 175 -6.60 -1.19 11.19
N THR A 176 -6.81 0.11 11.20
CA THR A 176 -8.08 0.79 10.98
C THR A 176 -8.54 0.70 9.51
N PRO A 177 -9.83 0.95 9.20
CA PRO A 177 -10.33 0.92 7.82
C PRO A 177 -9.58 1.85 6.85
N TRP A 178 -9.07 2.98 7.35
CA TRP A 178 -8.31 3.97 6.59
C TRP A 178 -6.96 4.23 7.27
N SER A 179 -5.97 4.68 6.50
CA SER A 179 -4.62 4.98 7.00
C SER A 179 -4.47 6.38 7.62
N PHE A 180 -5.51 7.17 7.64
CA PHE A 180 -5.52 8.47 8.31
C PHE A 180 -6.10 8.37 9.73
N PRO A 181 -5.79 9.31 10.65
CA PRO A 181 -6.32 9.29 12.01
C PRO A 181 -7.84 9.23 12.06
N GLU A 182 -8.41 8.52 13.03
CA GLU A 182 -9.84 8.28 13.13
C GLU A 182 -10.65 9.58 13.32
N ASP A 183 -10.08 10.55 14.02
CA ASP A 183 -10.62 11.89 14.25
C ASP A 183 -10.33 12.87 13.11
N ALA A 184 -9.55 12.48 12.10
CA ALA A 184 -9.26 13.34 10.97
C ALA A 184 -10.47 13.52 10.05
N ASN A 185 -10.52 14.68 9.39
CA ASN A 185 -11.50 14.89 8.34
C ASN A 185 -11.10 14.08 7.09
N PRO A 186 -11.90 13.08 6.65
CA PRO A 186 -11.58 12.28 5.47
C PRO A 186 -11.35 13.11 4.20
N GLN A 187 -11.93 14.31 4.13
CA GLN A 187 -11.79 15.21 2.99
C GLN A 187 -10.37 15.76 2.82
N ASP A 188 -9.55 15.70 3.85
CA ASP A 188 -8.14 16.14 3.79
C ASP A 188 -7.24 15.09 3.14
N TYR A 189 -7.68 13.82 3.14
CA TYR A 189 -6.92 12.67 2.66
C TYR A 189 -7.45 12.05 1.37
N ALA A 190 -8.72 12.29 1.02
CA ALA A 190 -9.37 11.58 -0.07
C ALA A 190 -10.28 12.44 -0.92
N TRP A 191 -10.40 12.08 -2.21
CA TRP A 191 -11.44 12.54 -3.11
C TRP A 191 -12.50 11.44 -3.27
N TYR A 192 -13.73 11.70 -2.84
CA TYR A 192 -14.84 10.75 -2.83
C TYR A 192 -16.18 11.48 -3.01
N ASP A 193 -17.32 10.80 -2.97
CA ASP A 193 -18.64 11.36 -3.29
C ASP A 193 -18.99 12.63 -2.51
N SER A 194 -18.58 12.73 -1.25
CA SER A 194 -18.99 13.85 -0.39
C SER A 194 -18.26 15.17 -0.72
N ASN A 195 -17.06 15.12 -1.31
CA ASN A 195 -16.29 16.32 -1.65
C ASN A 195 -16.01 16.49 -3.15
N ASN A 196 -16.53 15.59 -3.99
CA ASN A 196 -16.39 15.64 -5.45
C ASN A 196 -17.68 16.14 -6.13
N LYS A 197 -18.16 17.28 -5.68
CA LYS A 197 -19.40 17.92 -6.15
C LYS A 197 -19.09 19.37 -6.56
N VAL A 198 -20.10 20.05 -7.17
CA VAL A 198 -20.02 21.49 -7.41
C VAL A 198 -19.72 22.23 -6.08
N PRO A 199 -18.78 23.20 -6.04
CA PRO A 199 -18.13 23.85 -7.21
C PRO A 199 -16.88 23.14 -7.74
N TYR A 200 -16.40 22.05 -7.12
CA TYR A 200 -15.14 21.38 -7.47
C TYR A 200 -15.23 20.52 -8.75
N GLY A 201 -16.42 20.42 -9.36
CA GLY A 201 -16.68 19.56 -10.52
C GLY A 201 -16.80 18.08 -10.15
N THR A 202 -17.26 17.27 -11.09
CA THR A 202 -17.35 15.81 -10.99
C THR A 202 -16.24 15.17 -11.81
N GLY A 203 -15.57 14.15 -11.29
CA GLY A 203 -14.50 13.46 -12.00
C GLY A 203 -13.22 13.37 -11.18
N PRO A 204 -12.17 12.71 -11.71
CA PRO A 204 -10.90 12.59 -11.02
C PRO A 204 -10.27 13.96 -10.79
N LYS A 205 -9.48 14.09 -9.75
CA LYS A 205 -8.74 15.30 -9.39
C LYS A 205 -7.26 15.09 -9.67
N ARG A 206 -6.53 16.21 -9.80
CA ARG A 206 -5.07 16.15 -9.92
C ARG A 206 -4.50 15.31 -8.78
N VAL A 207 -3.54 14.45 -9.13
CA VAL A 207 -2.84 13.65 -8.13
C VAL A 207 -2.13 14.52 -7.10
N LYS A 208 -1.93 13.99 -5.89
CA LYS A 208 -1.19 14.66 -4.81
C LYS A 208 -1.80 15.98 -4.33
N THR A 209 -3.11 16.12 -4.42
CA THR A 209 -3.82 17.32 -3.92
C THR A 209 -4.41 17.12 -2.52
N LYS A 210 -4.30 15.93 -1.98
CA LYS A 210 -4.67 15.55 -0.63
C LYS A 210 -3.43 15.18 0.19
N LEU A 211 -3.60 15.00 1.50
CA LEU A 211 -2.51 14.57 2.37
C LEU A 211 -2.14 13.10 2.10
N PRO A 212 -0.85 12.75 2.16
CA PRO A 212 -0.41 11.37 1.99
C PRO A 212 -0.66 10.54 3.26
N ASN A 213 -0.60 9.22 3.13
CA ASN A 213 -0.52 8.33 4.29
C ASN A 213 0.89 8.39 4.95
N ALA A 214 1.09 7.65 6.04
CA ALA A 214 2.36 7.64 6.77
C ALA A 214 3.55 7.11 5.96
N PHE A 215 3.31 6.38 4.87
CA PHE A 215 4.33 5.94 3.94
C PHE A 215 4.62 6.95 2.81
N GLY A 216 3.92 8.07 2.78
CA GLY A 216 4.07 9.10 1.75
C GLY A 216 3.28 8.83 0.47
N LEU A 217 2.33 7.90 0.49
CA LEU A 217 1.48 7.59 -0.66
C LEU A 217 0.25 8.50 -0.68
N TYR A 218 0.01 9.12 -1.83
CA TYR A 218 -1.15 9.95 -2.09
C TYR A 218 -2.25 9.16 -2.79
N ASP A 219 -3.49 9.62 -2.60
CA ASP A 219 -4.67 9.16 -3.33
C ASP A 219 -4.97 7.66 -3.21
N VAL A 220 -4.43 6.97 -2.17
CA VAL A 220 -4.73 5.54 -1.91
C VAL A 220 -6.15 5.32 -1.38
N HIS A 221 -6.82 6.38 -0.96
CA HIS A 221 -8.21 6.39 -0.52
C HIS A 221 -9.01 7.33 -1.43
N GLY A 222 -9.71 6.79 -2.43
CA GLY A 222 -10.50 7.57 -3.38
C GLY A 222 -9.74 7.99 -4.64
N ASN A 223 -10.10 9.07 -5.26
CA ASN A 223 -9.70 9.55 -6.58
C ASN A 223 -10.00 8.53 -7.68
N LEU A 224 -9.13 7.53 -7.94
CA LEU A 224 -9.43 6.40 -8.81
C LEU A 224 -9.20 5.07 -8.08
N ARG A 225 -9.98 4.07 -8.43
CA ARG A 225 -9.61 2.67 -8.15
C ARG A 225 -8.37 2.31 -8.93
N GLU A 226 -7.56 1.44 -8.40
CA GLU A 226 -6.29 1.05 -8.99
C GLU A 226 -6.30 -0.45 -9.30
N TRP A 227 -5.94 -0.80 -10.53
CA TRP A 227 -5.72 -2.19 -10.92
C TRP A 227 -4.55 -2.79 -10.14
N VAL A 228 -4.73 -3.99 -9.62
CA VAL A 228 -3.65 -4.81 -9.09
C VAL A 228 -3.42 -6.06 -9.93
N GLN A 229 -2.33 -6.78 -9.68
CA GLN A 229 -1.93 -7.93 -10.47
C GLN A 229 -2.88 -9.12 -10.33
N ASP A 230 -3.51 -9.26 -9.16
CA ASP A 230 -4.19 -10.45 -8.72
C ASP A 230 -5.52 -10.69 -9.45
N PHE A 231 -5.78 -11.93 -9.77
CA PHE A 231 -7.14 -12.40 -10.03
C PHE A 231 -7.98 -12.29 -8.76
N SER A 232 -9.29 -12.11 -8.91
CA SER A 232 -10.20 -12.06 -7.77
C SER A 232 -10.53 -13.46 -7.27
N SER A 233 -10.71 -13.58 -5.96
CA SER A 233 -11.34 -14.71 -5.27
C SER A 233 -12.59 -14.24 -4.55
N ASP A 234 -13.48 -15.15 -4.21
CA ASP A 234 -14.70 -14.85 -3.46
C ASP A 234 -14.38 -14.35 -2.04
N ASP A 235 -13.30 -14.86 -1.46
CA ASP A 235 -12.81 -14.47 -0.14
C ASP A 235 -11.31 -14.84 0.02
N TYR A 236 -10.80 -14.77 1.25
CA TYR A 236 -9.45 -15.18 1.63
C TYR A 236 -9.40 -16.51 2.41
N SER A 237 -10.42 -17.37 2.32
CA SER A 237 -10.46 -18.64 3.07
C SER A 237 -9.26 -19.55 2.80
N ALA A 238 -8.71 -19.52 1.58
CA ALA A 238 -7.51 -20.27 1.22
C ALA A 238 -6.26 -19.79 1.97
N ASP A 239 -6.23 -18.53 2.40
CA ASP A 239 -5.11 -17.85 3.04
C ASP A 239 -5.27 -17.71 4.56
N ALA A 240 -6.36 -18.25 5.14
CA ALA A 240 -6.75 -18.06 6.53
C ALA A 240 -5.67 -18.45 7.56
N ASN A 241 -4.77 -19.38 7.21
CA ASN A 241 -3.65 -19.80 8.05
C ASN A 241 -2.38 -18.93 7.91
N GLY A 242 -2.48 -17.85 7.15
CA GLY A 242 -1.36 -16.97 6.83
C GLY A 242 -0.62 -17.37 5.56
N VAL A 243 -0.14 -16.38 4.84
CA VAL A 243 0.47 -16.57 3.53
C VAL A 243 1.67 -15.64 3.34
N THR A 244 2.59 -16.05 2.47
CA THR A 244 3.78 -15.28 2.13
C THR A 244 3.78 -14.89 0.66
N ASP A 245 4.00 -13.59 0.38
CA ASP A 245 4.05 -13.01 -0.97
C ASP A 245 2.87 -13.46 -1.86
N PRO A 246 1.61 -13.35 -1.39
CA PRO A 246 0.46 -13.84 -2.14
C PRO A 246 0.27 -13.07 -3.45
N LYS A 247 -0.26 -13.77 -4.45
CA LYS A 247 -0.54 -13.22 -5.79
C LYS A 247 -1.99 -13.47 -6.23
N GLY A 248 -2.84 -13.85 -5.28
CA GLY A 248 -4.20 -14.28 -5.58
C GLY A 248 -4.27 -15.66 -6.24
N PRO A 249 -5.46 -16.09 -6.65
CA PRO A 249 -5.67 -17.35 -7.34
C PRO A 249 -4.99 -17.36 -8.71
N LEU A 250 -4.77 -18.55 -9.26
CA LEU A 250 -4.09 -18.72 -10.56
C LEU A 250 -4.94 -18.25 -11.74
N GLN A 251 -6.27 -18.24 -11.57
CA GLN A 251 -7.22 -17.85 -12.61
C GLN A 251 -8.54 -17.37 -11.99
N SER A 252 -9.22 -16.45 -12.67
CA SER A 252 -10.59 -16.01 -12.44
C SER A 252 -11.04 -15.22 -13.67
N ASP A 253 -12.33 -14.95 -13.81
CA ASP A 253 -12.86 -14.07 -14.86
C ASP A 253 -12.57 -12.60 -14.60
N ASN A 254 -12.16 -12.26 -13.38
CA ASN A 254 -11.98 -10.89 -12.94
C ASN A 254 -10.62 -10.67 -12.27
N ARG A 255 -10.12 -9.44 -12.38
CA ARG A 255 -9.00 -8.89 -11.63
C ARG A 255 -9.49 -8.03 -10.48
N VAL A 256 -8.65 -7.84 -9.48
CA VAL A 256 -8.97 -6.99 -8.32
C VAL A 256 -8.63 -5.53 -8.63
N THR A 257 -9.50 -4.63 -8.17
CA THR A 257 -9.23 -3.18 -8.05
C THR A 257 -9.34 -2.75 -6.61
N ARG A 258 -8.58 -1.72 -6.22
CA ARG A 258 -8.42 -1.22 -4.86
C ARG A 258 -8.67 0.29 -4.77
N GLY A 259 -8.89 0.82 -3.56
CA GLY A 259 -8.83 2.24 -3.23
C GLY A 259 -10.14 3.02 -3.29
N GLY A 260 -11.15 2.52 -4.00
CA GLY A 260 -12.37 3.28 -4.28
C GLY A 260 -12.13 4.43 -5.25
N TYR A 261 -13.15 5.14 -5.69
CA TYR A 261 -12.99 6.28 -6.60
C TYR A 261 -13.85 7.48 -6.23
N TYR A 262 -13.58 8.60 -6.86
CA TYR A 262 -14.12 9.93 -6.57
C TYR A 262 -15.65 10.05 -6.50
N SER A 263 -16.41 9.08 -6.98
CA SER A 263 -17.89 9.07 -6.98
C SER A 263 -18.48 8.01 -6.06
N GLU A 264 -17.66 7.35 -5.26
CA GLU A 264 -18.10 6.35 -4.29
C GLU A 264 -18.07 6.89 -2.87
N SER A 265 -18.86 6.25 -1.99
CA SER A 265 -18.86 6.58 -0.57
C SER A 265 -17.55 6.17 0.10
N ARG A 266 -17.26 6.79 1.25
CA ARG A 266 -16.06 6.45 2.04
C ARG A 266 -15.93 4.96 2.38
N LYS A 267 -17.03 4.21 2.41
CA LYS A 267 -17.04 2.76 2.66
C LYS A 267 -16.24 1.98 1.61
N LYS A 268 -16.23 2.45 0.37
CA LYS A 268 -15.55 1.80 -0.75
C LYS A 268 -14.06 2.16 -0.88
N MET A 269 -13.57 3.14 -0.12
CA MET A 269 -12.16 3.54 -0.14
C MET A 269 -11.37 3.02 1.08
N ARG A 270 -11.88 2.02 1.81
CA ARG A 270 -11.16 1.35 2.91
C ARG A 270 -9.94 0.60 2.37
N SER A 271 -8.89 0.47 3.18
CA SER A 271 -7.67 -0.25 2.79
C SER A 271 -7.94 -1.70 2.40
N SER A 272 -8.88 -2.37 3.08
CA SER A 272 -9.29 -3.76 2.82
C SER A 272 -10.21 -3.93 1.62
N HIS A 273 -10.94 -2.86 1.21
CA HIS A 273 -11.95 -2.99 0.17
C HIS A 273 -11.35 -3.44 -1.17
N ARG A 274 -11.98 -4.45 -1.76
CA ARG A 274 -11.58 -5.01 -3.05
C ARG A 274 -12.80 -5.18 -3.95
N GLU A 275 -12.65 -4.83 -5.22
CA GLU A 275 -13.71 -4.94 -6.18
C GLU A 275 -13.26 -5.75 -7.40
N PRO A 276 -13.96 -6.83 -7.76
CA PRO A 276 -13.66 -7.59 -8.97
C PRO A 276 -14.12 -6.84 -10.23
N LYS A 277 -13.29 -6.85 -11.26
CA LYS A 277 -13.60 -6.26 -12.56
C LYS A 277 -12.98 -7.05 -13.70
N THR A 278 -13.71 -7.17 -14.82
CA THR A 278 -13.24 -7.85 -16.03
C THR A 278 -12.01 -7.16 -16.60
N GLU A 279 -10.96 -7.91 -16.90
CA GLU A 279 -9.62 -7.41 -17.24
C GLU A 279 -9.55 -6.61 -18.55
N THR A 280 -10.47 -6.83 -19.48
CA THR A 280 -10.49 -6.16 -20.79
C THR A 280 -11.34 -4.88 -20.83
N THR A 281 -12.15 -4.63 -19.82
CA THR A 281 -13.11 -3.53 -19.79
C THR A 281 -12.50 -2.25 -19.25
N LYS A 282 -12.78 -1.13 -19.91
CA LYS A 282 -12.32 0.22 -19.52
C LYS A 282 -13.36 0.87 -18.60
N TYR A 283 -13.26 0.63 -17.32
CA TYR A 283 -14.21 1.16 -16.34
C TYR A 283 -13.95 2.63 -16.01
N VAL A 284 -15.04 3.41 -15.91
CA VAL A 284 -14.97 4.75 -15.32
C VAL A 284 -14.54 4.64 -13.85
N GLY A 285 -13.63 5.51 -13.44
CA GLY A 285 -13.14 5.51 -12.07
C GLY A 285 -12.04 4.48 -11.79
N VAL A 286 -11.44 3.88 -12.81
CA VAL A 286 -10.33 2.93 -12.66
C VAL A 286 -9.10 3.42 -13.42
N GLY A 287 -7.98 3.48 -12.70
CA GLY A 287 -6.66 3.90 -13.15
C GLY A 287 -5.57 2.89 -12.78
N ILE A 288 -4.34 3.39 -12.62
CA ILE A 288 -3.13 2.59 -12.51
C ILE A 288 -2.25 3.15 -11.39
N ARG A 289 -1.71 2.25 -10.56
CA ARG A 289 -0.51 2.49 -9.74
C ARG A 289 0.48 1.37 -10.01
N ILE A 290 1.77 1.68 -10.13
CA ILE A 290 2.80 0.70 -10.50
C ILE A 290 3.74 0.42 -9.33
N CYS A 291 4.23 -0.81 -9.33
CA CYS A 291 5.26 -1.30 -8.42
C CYS A 291 6.49 -1.77 -9.21
N ARG A 292 7.63 -1.88 -8.55
CA ARG A 292 8.82 -2.56 -9.07
C ARG A 292 9.62 -3.19 -7.94
N ARG A 293 10.44 -4.16 -8.27
CA ARG A 293 11.42 -4.69 -7.31
C ARG A 293 12.67 -3.80 -7.26
N PRO A 294 13.38 -3.74 -6.15
CA PRO A 294 14.74 -3.22 -6.13
C PRO A 294 15.64 -3.96 -7.13
N LEU A 295 16.60 -3.28 -7.73
CA LEU A 295 17.62 -3.96 -8.51
C LEU A 295 18.41 -4.90 -7.59
N MET A 296 18.64 -6.14 -8.01
CA MET A 296 19.56 -7.02 -7.30
C MET A 296 20.96 -6.38 -7.28
N GLY A 297 21.44 -6.02 -6.10
CA GLY A 297 22.73 -5.37 -5.91
C GLY A 297 22.72 -4.11 -5.06
N ILE A 298 21.59 -3.55 -4.74
CA ILE A 298 21.50 -2.53 -3.69
C ILE A 298 21.42 -3.27 -2.34
N PHE A 299 22.56 -3.79 -1.90
CA PHE A 299 22.74 -4.17 -0.50
C PHE A 299 22.79 -2.85 0.27
N PHE A 300 21.80 -2.65 1.15
CA PHE A 300 21.90 -1.58 2.14
C PHE A 300 23.11 -1.88 3.01
N ASN A 301 24.21 -1.17 2.76
CA ASN A 301 25.27 -1.09 3.76
C ASN A 301 24.63 -0.37 4.96
N THR A 302 24.37 -1.11 6.00
CA THR A 302 24.16 -0.56 7.35
C THR A 302 25.41 0.26 7.71
N ILE A 303 25.24 1.58 7.80
CA ILE A 303 26.17 2.47 8.47
C ILE A 303 25.87 2.44 9.97
#